data_3f27903bd7f0bd4fa4117a9a0e0dbd41
#
_entry.id   3f27903bd7f0bd4fa4117a9a0e0dbd41
#
_cell.length_a   1.000
_cell.length_b   1.000
_cell.length_c   1.000
_cell.angle_alpha   90.00
_cell.angle_beta   90.00
_cell.angle_gamma   90.00
#
_symmetry.space_group_name_H-M   'P 1'
#
loop_
_entity.id
_entity.type
_entity.pdbx_description
1 polymer ?
#
loop_
_entity_poly.entity_id
_entity_poly.type
_entity_poly.pdbx_seq_one_letter_code
_entity_poly.pdbx_strand_id
1 'polypeptide(L)'
;MKFAIFPNMEKSVFYKLFPQLADIFNELGIEYYLLDKYKKKAEEHNLFIEDKHYKSLEWITSHVSYVMSIGGDGAYLAVACTMADYPVAQVGLHMGDFGFLNLISEKNLKERMIQITQNDYILEKRFFLESYLIHQDGTKKMLPIALNDVV
;
A
#
# COMPACT_ATOMS: atom_id res chain seq x y z
N MET A 1 -15.80 -4.97 2.49
CA MET A 1 -14.51 -4.90 1.77
C MET A 1 -13.43 -4.54 2.78
N LYS A 2 -12.22 -5.16 2.67
CA LYS A 2 -11.14 -4.95 3.64
C LYS A 2 -9.87 -4.47 2.94
N PHE A 3 -9.33 -3.36 3.41
CA PHE A 3 -8.09 -2.75 2.93
C PHE A 3 -6.98 -2.82 3.96
N ALA A 4 -5.75 -3.08 3.53
CA ALA A 4 -4.57 -2.74 4.30
C ALA A 4 -3.95 -1.45 3.76
N ILE A 5 -3.62 -0.53 4.65
CA ILE A 5 -3.02 0.77 4.32
C ILE A 5 -1.53 0.74 4.65
N PHE A 6 -0.71 1.04 3.66
CA PHE A 6 0.74 1.11 3.75
C PHE A 6 1.22 2.53 3.47
N PRO A 7 1.27 3.38 4.49
CA PRO A 7 1.65 4.78 4.32
C PRO A 7 3.15 4.99 4.31
N ASN A 8 3.59 6.02 3.58
CA ASN A 8 4.90 6.61 3.82
C ASN A 8 4.80 7.55 5.03
N MET A 9 5.14 7.03 6.21
CA MET A 9 5.05 7.74 7.49
C MET A 9 6.07 8.88 7.64
N GLU A 10 7.05 9.01 6.73
CA GLU A 10 8.02 10.12 6.75
C GLU A 10 7.43 11.42 6.18
N LYS A 11 6.33 11.31 5.45
CA LYS A 11 5.69 12.49 4.84
C LYS A 11 4.57 13.03 5.74
N SER A 12 4.70 14.28 6.18
CA SER A 12 3.70 14.96 7.02
C SER A 12 2.31 15.05 6.37
N VAL A 13 2.25 15.02 5.04
CA VAL A 13 0.99 15.03 4.28
C VAL A 13 0.11 13.84 4.62
N PHE A 14 0.69 12.67 4.91
CA PHE A 14 -0.08 11.50 5.33
C PHE A 14 -0.97 11.79 6.54
N TYR A 15 -0.43 12.44 7.56
CA TYR A 15 -1.15 12.70 8.82
C TYR A 15 -2.34 13.65 8.64
N LYS A 16 -2.29 14.51 7.62
CA LYS A 16 -3.39 15.41 7.25
C LYS A 16 -4.45 14.71 6.39
N LEU A 17 -3.99 13.81 5.51
CA LEU A 17 -4.85 13.09 4.57
C LEU A 17 -5.61 11.93 5.24
N PHE A 18 -5.00 11.26 6.22
CA PHE A 18 -5.55 10.04 6.79
C PHE A 18 -6.96 10.22 7.41
N PRO A 19 -7.26 11.29 8.16
CA PRO A 19 -8.62 11.49 8.68
C PRO A 19 -9.68 11.50 7.56
N GLN A 20 -9.43 12.21 6.48
CA GLN A 20 -10.33 12.24 5.31
C GLN A 20 -10.48 10.86 4.68
N LEU A 21 -9.40 10.10 4.56
CA LEU A 21 -9.44 8.72 4.04
C LEU A 21 -10.27 7.82 4.95
N ALA A 22 -10.08 7.92 6.27
CA ALA A 22 -10.84 7.14 7.26
C ALA A 22 -12.33 7.47 7.22
N ASP A 23 -12.69 8.75 7.06
CA ASP A 23 -14.08 9.18 6.92
C ASP A 23 -14.72 8.60 5.66
N ILE A 24 -14.02 8.64 4.51
CA ILE A 24 -14.48 8.03 3.25
C ILE A 24 -14.67 6.52 3.42
N PHE A 25 -13.74 5.84 4.08
CA PHE A 25 -13.84 4.40 4.31
C PHE A 25 -15.03 4.05 5.21
N ASN A 26 -15.25 4.80 6.28
CA ASN A 26 -16.39 4.63 7.16
C ASN A 26 -17.71 4.87 6.41
N GLU A 27 -17.80 5.94 5.62
CA GLU A 27 -19.00 6.27 4.80
C GLU A 27 -19.33 5.16 3.80
N LEU A 28 -18.32 4.53 3.21
CA LEU A 28 -18.48 3.47 2.21
C LEU A 28 -18.55 2.05 2.82
N GLY A 29 -18.50 1.92 4.14
CA GLY A 29 -18.50 0.62 4.82
C GLY A 29 -17.25 -0.21 4.55
N ILE A 30 -16.10 0.44 4.31
CA ILE A 30 -14.82 -0.22 4.08
C ILE A 30 -14.09 -0.39 5.41
N GLU A 31 -13.75 -1.62 5.74
CA GLU A 31 -12.86 -1.90 6.87
C GLU A 31 -11.40 -1.63 6.44
N TYR A 32 -10.62 -0.99 7.31
CA TYR A 32 -9.22 -0.74 7.03
C TYR A 32 -8.30 -1.14 8.18
N TYR A 33 -7.07 -1.50 7.82
CA TYR A 33 -6.05 -1.95 8.76
C TYR A 33 -4.69 -1.38 8.40
N LEU A 34 -3.86 -1.15 9.42
CA LEU A 34 -2.47 -0.73 9.30
C LEU A 34 -1.57 -1.76 9.97
N LEU A 35 -0.30 -1.80 9.59
CA LEU A 35 0.67 -2.63 10.30
C LEU A 35 0.95 -2.09 11.71
N ASP A 36 1.09 -2.99 12.68
CA ASP A 36 1.40 -2.68 14.08
C ASP A 36 2.61 -1.75 14.22
N LYS A 37 3.61 -1.92 13.36
CA LYS A 37 4.83 -1.07 13.35
C LYS A 37 4.56 0.42 13.14
N TYR A 38 3.41 0.78 12.58
CA TYR A 38 3.06 2.19 12.33
C TYR A 38 2.44 2.88 13.53
N LYS A 39 1.98 2.12 14.55
CA LYS A 39 1.26 2.66 15.71
C LYS A 39 2.06 3.75 16.43
N LYS A 40 3.29 3.42 16.85
CA LYS A 40 4.14 4.36 17.58
C LYS A 40 4.34 5.67 16.82
N LYS A 41 4.60 5.60 15.51
CA LYS A 41 4.83 6.78 14.71
C LYS A 41 3.56 7.61 14.48
N ALA A 42 2.39 6.98 14.38
CA ALA A 42 1.10 7.67 14.35
C ALA A 42 0.87 8.46 15.65
N GLU A 43 1.11 7.85 16.80
CA GLU A 43 0.99 8.50 18.12
C GLU A 43 1.97 9.69 18.27
N GLU A 44 3.23 9.54 17.84
CA GLU A 44 4.23 10.62 17.84
C GLU A 44 3.79 11.86 17.04
N HIS A 45 2.94 11.65 16.03
CA HIS A 45 2.38 12.73 15.21
C HIS A 45 0.94 13.10 15.56
N ASN A 46 0.45 12.69 16.73
CA ASN A 46 -0.90 12.96 17.22
C ASN A 46 -2.01 12.46 16.25
N LEU A 47 -1.73 11.42 15.46
CA LEU A 47 -2.72 10.75 14.65
C LEU A 47 -3.34 9.60 15.45
N PHE A 48 -4.56 9.81 15.92
CA PHE A 48 -5.26 8.81 16.70
C PHE A 48 -5.97 7.80 15.79
N ILE A 49 -5.57 6.53 15.91
CA ILE A 49 -6.18 5.38 15.22
C ILE A 49 -6.44 4.31 16.27
N GLU A 50 -7.67 3.82 16.35
CA GLU A 50 -8.04 2.79 17.33
C GLU A 50 -7.21 1.51 17.17
N ASP A 51 -6.88 0.86 18.27
CA ASP A 51 -6.05 -0.36 18.33
C ASP A 51 -6.59 -1.51 17.46
N LYS A 52 -7.89 -1.59 17.30
CA LYS A 52 -8.53 -2.62 16.46
C LYS A 52 -8.07 -2.60 15.00
N HIS A 53 -7.59 -1.44 14.51
CA HIS A 53 -7.12 -1.26 13.14
C HIS A 53 -5.66 -1.68 12.93
N TYR A 54 -4.89 -1.89 13.99
CA TYR A 54 -3.51 -2.33 13.88
C TYR A 54 -3.43 -3.86 13.85
N LYS A 55 -2.67 -4.42 12.90
CA LYS A 55 -2.53 -5.85 12.70
C LYS A 55 -1.11 -6.23 12.28
N SER A 56 -0.73 -7.47 12.55
CA SER A 56 0.51 -8.04 12.02
C SER A 56 0.43 -8.23 10.49
N LEU A 57 1.59 -8.38 9.83
CA LEU A 57 1.63 -8.65 8.40
C LEU A 57 0.95 -9.97 8.06
N GLU A 58 1.16 -11.03 8.85
CA GLU A 58 0.54 -12.34 8.64
C GLU A 58 -0.99 -12.25 8.70
N TRP A 59 -1.51 -11.46 9.64
CA TRP A 59 -2.95 -11.24 9.71
C TRP A 59 -3.45 -10.52 8.46
N ILE A 60 -2.77 -9.44 8.05
CA ILE A 60 -3.15 -8.65 6.88
C ILE A 60 -3.18 -9.53 5.63
N THR A 61 -2.11 -10.29 5.36
CA THR A 61 -2.00 -11.13 4.17
C THR A 61 -3.06 -12.23 4.08
N SER A 62 -3.63 -12.62 5.23
CA SER A 62 -4.65 -13.67 5.31
C SER A 62 -6.09 -13.14 5.29
N HIS A 63 -6.31 -11.84 5.51
CA HIS A 63 -7.65 -11.31 5.77
C HIS A 63 -8.07 -10.15 4.86
N VAL A 64 -7.14 -9.54 4.12
CA VAL A 64 -7.46 -8.43 3.22
C VAL A 64 -7.40 -8.86 1.76
N SER A 65 -8.22 -8.24 0.93
CA SER A 65 -8.21 -8.45 -0.52
C SER A 65 -7.61 -7.27 -1.29
N TYR A 66 -7.46 -6.15 -0.62
CA TYR A 66 -6.96 -4.90 -1.22
C TYR A 66 -5.88 -4.29 -0.35
N VAL A 67 -4.87 -3.73 -0.99
CA VAL A 67 -3.86 -2.93 -0.32
C VAL A 67 -3.78 -1.55 -0.96
N MET A 68 -3.63 -0.53 -0.12
CA MET A 68 -3.43 0.84 -0.56
C MET A 68 -2.06 1.32 -0.12
N SER A 69 -1.18 1.59 -1.08
CA SER A 69 0.07 2.30 -0.81
C SER A 69 -0.19 3.81 -0.84
N ILE A 70 0.28 4.54 0.18
CA ILE A 70 0.14 5.99 0.25
C ILE A 70 1.52 6.63 0.21
N GLY A 71 1.85 7.28 -0.90
CA GLY A 71 3.18 7.88 -1.12
C GLY A 71 3.46 8.18 -2.58
N GLY A 72 4.73 8.07 -2.98
CA GLY A 72 5.17 8.10 -4.38
C GLY A 72 5.34 6.70 -4.95
N ASP A 73 5.88 6.61 -6.17
CA ASP A 73 6.09 5.33 -6.86
C ASP A 73 6.99 4.37 -6.08
N GLY A 74 8.02 4.87 -5.37
CA GLY A 74 8.85 4.02 -4.51
C GLY A 74 8.07 3.35 -3.38
N ALA A 75 7.07 4.04 -2.79
CA ALA A 75 6.19 3.43 -1.79
C ALA A 75 5.30 2.35 -2.42
N TYR A 76 4.79 2.61 -3.64
CA TYR A 76 4.02 1.63 -4.40
C TYR A 76 4.83 0.36 -4.68
N LEU A 77 6.06 0.51 -5.18
CA LEU A 77 6.96 -0.60 -5.49
C LEU A 77 7.31 -1.42 -4.23
N ALA A 78 7.61 -0.76 -3.12
CA ALA A 78 7.92 -1.44 -1.86
C ALA A 78 6.74 -2.28 -1.35
N VAL A 79 5.51 -1.77 -1.45
CA VAL A 79 4.31 -2.51 -1.08
C VAL A 79 4.07 -3.68 -2.04
N ALA A 80 4.22 -3.48 -3.34
CA ALA A 80 4.10 -4.53 -4.34
C ALA A 80 5.05 -5.70 -4.07
N CYS A 81 6.33 -5.41 -3.79
CA CYS A 81 7.31 -6.44 -3.42
C CYS A 81 6.95 -7.14 -2.10
N THR A 82 6.44 -6.40 -1.11
CA THR A 82 6.01 -6.99 0.17
C THR A 82 4.83 -7.95 -0.01
N MET A 83 3.95 -7.66 -0.96
CA MET A 83 2.69 -8.38 -1.17
C MET A 83 2.74 -9.34 -2.36
N ALA A 84 3.89 -9.54 -2.99
CA ALA A 84 4.04 -10.29 -4.24
C ALA A 84 3.53 -11.74 -4.19
N ASP A 85 3.69 -12.39 -3.05
CA ASP A 85 3.27 -13.80 -2.85
C ASP A 85 1.79 -13.93 -2.43
N TYR A 86 1.05 -12.82 -2.34
CA TYR A 86 -0.31 -12.82 -1.83
C TYR A 86 -1.32 -12.35 -2.89
N PRO A 87 -2.51 -12.98 -2.97
CA PRO A 87 -3.53 -12.65 -3.98
C PRO A 87 -4.32 -11.39 -3.59
N VAL A 88 -3.65 -10.25 -3.52
CA VAL A 88 -4.25 -8.95 -3.19
C VAL A 88 -4.18 -8.00 -4.37
N ALA A 89 -5.20 -7.17 -4.53
CA ALA A 89 -5.19 -6.07 -5.48
C ALA A 89 -4.55 -4.83 -4.83
N GLN A 90 -3.61 -4.19 -5.54
CA GLN A 90 -2.96 -2.98 -5.04
C GLN A 90 -3.45 -1.75 -5.77
N VAL A 91 -3.69 -0.68 -5.00
CA VAL A 91 -3.98 0.66 -5.50
C VAL A 91 -3.04 1.66 -4.85
N GLY A 92 -2.60 2.65 -5.61
CA GLY A 92 -1.69 3.70 -5.13
C GLY A 92 -2.41 5.04 -4.98
N LEU A 93 -2.27 5.65 -3.81
CA LEU A 93 -2.67 7.02 -3.51
C LEU A 93 -1.41 7.89 -3.43
N HIS A 94 -1.24 8.79 -4.39
CA HIS A 94 -0.08 9.66 -4.38
C HIS A 94 -0.24 10.86 -3.43
N MET A 95 0.86 11.23 -2.81
CA MET A 95 0.99 12.42 -1.99
C MET A 95 2.00 13.38 -2.64
N GLY A 96 1.52 14.48 -3.21
CA GLY A 96 2.35 15.47 -3.90
C GLY A 96 2.37 15.27 -5.41
N ASP A 97 3.56 15.31 -6.05
CA ASP A 97 3.69 15.23 -7.49
C ASP A 97 3.27 13.86 -8.05
N PHE A 98 2.72 13.86 -9.26
CA PHE A 98 2.26 12.66 -9.94
C PHE A 98 3.43 11.72 -10.24
N GLY A 99 3.23 10.42 -9.92
CA GLY A 99 4.05 9.33 -10.41
C GLY A 99 3.35 8.58 -11.55
N PHE A 100 3.99 7.53 -12.04
CA PHE A 100 3.43 6.66 -13.08
C PHE A 100 2.55 5.53 -12.54
N LEU A 101 2.72 5.15 -11.26
CA LEU A 101 2.09 3.97 -10.67
C LEU A 101 0.88 4.30 -9.79
N ASN A 102 0.85 5.49 -9.20
CA ASN A 102 -0.22 5.89 -8.30
C ASN A 102 -1.32 6.63 -9.07
N LEU A 103 -2.47 5.99 -9.22
CA LEU A 103 -3.58 6.49 -10.03
C LEU A 103 -4.59 7.33 -9.25
N ILE A 104 -4.56 7.27 -7.91
CA ILE A 104 -5.47 8.02 -7.04
C ILE A 104 -4.75 9.22 -6.48
N SER A 105 -5.42 10.36 -6.45
CA SER A 105 -5.01 11.58 -5.79
C SER A 105 -6.03 11.97 -4.71
N GLU A 106 -5.67 12.88 -3.82
CA GLU A 106 -6.60 13.43 -2.83
C GLU A 106 -7.88 13.98 -3.50
N LYS A 107 -7.74 14.60 -4.68
CA LYS A 107 -8.87 15.23 -5.41
C LYS A 107 -9.90 14.24 -5.91
N ASN A 108 -9.50 13.03 -6.31
CA ASN A 108 -10.39 12.01 -6.86
C ASN A 108 -10.58 10.81 -5.93
N LEU A 109 -10.05 10.87 -4.69
CA LEU A 109 -10.03 9.76 -3.76
C LEU A 109 -11.43 9.16 -3.53
N LYS A 110 -12.40 9.99 -3.16
CA LYS A 110 -13.77 9.53 -2.87
C LYS A 110 -14.41 8.87 -4.09
N GLU A 111 -14.31 9.50 -5.26
CA GLU A 111 -14.84 8.95 -6.52
C GLU A 111 -14.22 7.57 -6.82
N ARG A 112 -12.89 7.46 -6.74
CA ARG A 112 -12.20 6.19 -7.01
C ARG A 112 -12.55 5.11 -6.00
N MET A 113 -12.74 5.46 -4.72
CA MET A 113 -13.17 4.50 -3.71
C MET A 113 -14.60 4.02 -3.96
N ILE A 114 -15.50 4.88 -4.42
CA ILE A 114 -16.86 4.50 -4.84
C ILE A 114 -16.78 3.49 -6.01
N GLN A 115 -16.00 3.79 -7.04
CA GLN A 115 -15.82 2.88 -8.18
C GLN A 115 -15.31 1.50 -7.73
N ILE A 116 -14.33 1.47 -6.84
CA ILE A 116 -13.79 0.22 -6.30
C ILE A 116 -14.87 -0.56 -5.54
N THR A 117 -15.69 0.10 -4.72
CA THR A 117 -16.78 -0.60 -3.99
C THR A 117 -17.85 -1.15 -4.92
N GLN A 118 -18.03 -0.54 -6.09
CA GLN A 118 -18.97 -0.98 -7.11
C GLN A 118 -18.39 -2.00 -8.09
N ASN A 119 -17.11 -2.42 -7.92
CA ASN A 119 -16.35 -3.24 -8.85
C ASN A 119 -16.21 -2.61 -10.25
N ASP A 120 -16.28 -1.28 -10.35
CA ASP A 120 -16.09 -0.51 -11.58
C ASP A 120 -14.61 -0.16 -11.75
N TYR A 121 -13.78 -1.17 -12.04
CA TYR A 121 -12.36 -1.02 -12.30
C TYR A 121 -11.82 -2.16 -13.17
N ILE A 122 -10.67 -1.93 -13.77
CA ILE A 122 -9.90 -2.94 -14.50
C ILE A 122 -8.72 -3.37 -13.61
N LEU A 123 -8.60 -4.69 -13.40
CA LEU A 123 -7.45 -5.25 -12.69
C LEU A 123 -6.32 -5.54 -13.69
N GLU A 124 -5.22 -4.82 -13.56
CA GLU A 124 -4.02 -5.03 -14.36
C GLU A 124 -3.08 -6.02 -13.66
N LYS A 125 -2.68 -7.07 -14.37
CA LYS A 125 -1.67 -8.02 -13.88
C LYS A 125 -0.27 -7.52 -14.20
N ARG A 126 0.60 -7.55 -13.22
CA ARG A 126 2.02 -7.18 -13.34
C ARG A 126 2.91 -8.39 -13.06
N PHE A 127 4.05 -8.46 -13.71
CA PHE A 127 5.06 -9.47 -13.48
C PHE A 127 6.18 -8.91 -12.62
N PHE A 128 6.73 -9.75 -11.75
CA PHE A 128 7.94 -9.43 -11.00
C PHE A 128 9.16 -10.00 -11.71
N LEU A 129 10.28 -9.31 -11.57
CA LEU A 129 11.58 -9.76 -12.02
C LEU A 129 12.29 -10.48 -10.86
N GLU A 130 12.73 -11.69 -11.11
CA GLU A 130 13.70 -12.40 -10.26
C GLU A 130 15.10 -12.17 -10.81
N SER A 131 16.03 -11.85 -9.94
CA SER A 131 17.42 -11.62 -10.30
C SER A 131 18.39 -12.34 -9.36
N TYR A 132 19.56 -12.68 -9.89
CA TYR A 132 20.59 -13.42 -9.16
C TYR A 132 21.94 -12.77 -9.36
N LEU A 133 22.66 -12.58 -8.26
CA LEU A 133 24.09 -12.29 -8.32
C LEU A 133 24.84 -13.60 -8.49
N ILE A 134 25.65 -13.71 -9.55
CA ILE A 134 26.53 -14.86 -9.78
C ILE A 134 27.94 -14.48 -9.39
N HIS A 135 28.50 -15.14 -8.40
CA HIS A 135 29.88 -14.94 -7.94
C HIS A 135 30.87 -15.66 -8.88
N GLN A 136 32.15 -15.28 -8.81
CA GLN A 136 33.21 -15.87 -9.66
C GLN A 136 33.39 -17.38 -9.42
N ASP A 137 33.08 -17.88 -8.23
CA ASP A 137 33.08 -19.30 -7.87
C ASP A 137 31.86 -20.08 -8.38
N GLY A 138 30.95 -19.40 -9.11
CA GLY A 138 29.73 -20.00 -9.65
C GLY A 138 28.55 -20.05 -8.67
N THR A 139 28.72 -19.60 -7.44
CA THR A 139 27.61 -19.52 -6.47
C THR A 139 26.61 -18.46 -6.88
N LYS A 140 25.33 -18.73 -6.64
CA LYS A 140 24.21 -17.83 -6.97
C LYS A 140 23.58 -17.32 -5.68
N LYS A 141 23.41 -16.00 -5.57
CA LYS A 141 22.64 -15.35 -4.52
C LYS A 141 21.43 -14.70 -5.14
N MET A 142 20.22 -15.13 -4.71
CA MET A 142 18.98 -14.49 -5.12
C MET A 142 18.93 -13.07 -4.54
N LEU A 143 18.59 -12.11 -5.36
CA LEU A 143 18.30 -10.73 -4.95
C LEU A 143 16.80 -10.56 -4.67
N PRO A 144 16.39 -9.50 -3.96
CA PRO A 144 14.98 -9.19 -3.80
C PRO A 144 14.28 -9.07 -5.17
N ILE A 145 13.03 -9.54 -5.22
CA ILE A 145 12.19 -9.36 -6.43
C ILE A 145 11.94 -7.89 -6.71
N ALA A 146 11.80 -7.53 -7.97
CA ALA A 146 11.51 -6.18 -8.41
C ALA A 146 10.28 -6.14 -9.32
N LEU A 147 9.46 -5.11 -9.20
CA LEU A 147 8.30 -4.90 -10.08
C LEU A 147 8.70 -4.11 -11.34
N ASN A 148 9.69 -3.24 -11.25
CA ASN A 148 10.07 -2.32 -12.33
C ASN A 148 11.46 -2.66 -12.89
N ASP A 149 12.51 -2.49 -12.10
CA ASP A 149 13.90 -2.72 -12.51
C ASP A 149 14.77 -3.18 -11.34
N VAL A 150 15.93 -3.71 -11.70
CA VAL A 150 16.99 -4.11 -10.76
C VAL A 150 18.20 -3.24 -11.06
N VAL A 151 18.65 -2.46 -10.08
CA VAL A 151 19.76 -1.50 -10.20
C VAL A 151 20.95 -1.94 -9.36
#